data_08d3fc0fdd27e71d4dc12596516c4bf2
#
_entry.id   08d3fc0fdd27e71d4dc12596516c4bf2
#
_cell.length_a   1.000
_cell.length_b   1.000
_cell.length_c   1.000
_cell.angle_alpha   90.00
_cell.angle_beta   90.00
_cell.angle_gamma   90.00
#
_symmetry.space_group_name_H-M   'P 1'
#
loop_
_entity.id
_entity.type
_entity.pdbx_description
1 polymer ?
#
loop_
_entity_poly.entity_id
_entity_poly.type
_entity_poly.pdbx_seq_one_letter_code
_entity_poly.pdbx_strand_id
1 'polypeptide(L)'
;MRVVTILLFALATSSSLGQQIFKKKQNLLGSPFEITVVASDSIQGNQYTDLAIAEVKRIENLISDWIPTTQISKVNQNAGITPVKVDKEVYDLVERATKISKLTSGAFDISYASMDKIWKFDGSMKEMPSPEAIKKSVERVGYQNIILNSKDTTIFLKNKGMKLGLGGIGQGYIADKVKVLLQEKGCKSGIVNVSGDINTWGKQPSGELWTVGIVNPMNKNKVFATFPLDNSAVETSGSYEKFVTFNGKRYSHIIDPRTGYPASGIVSVSVFSK
;
A
#
# COMPACT_ATOMS: atom_id res chain seq x y z
N MET A 1 5.68 -80.51 -4.84
CA MET A 1 4.87 -79.34 -4.46
C MET A 1 5.72 -78.09 -4.63
N ARG A 2 5.42 -77.25 -5.61
CA ARG A 2 6.06 -75.93 -5.82
C ARG A 2 5.13 -74.85 -5.22
N VAL A 3 5.64 -74.16 -4.21
CA VAL A 3 4.91 -73.02 -3.61
C VAL A 3 5.24 -71.79 -4.47
N VAL A 4 4.21 -71.21 -5.06
CA VAL A 4 4.27 -69.94 -5.81
C VAL A 4 3.95 -68.81 -4.82
N THR A 5 4.93 -68.02 -4.46
CA THR A 5 4.77 -66.81 -3.62
C THR A 5 4.35 -65.67 -4.54
N ILE A 6 3.10 -65.22 -4.42
CA ILE A 6 2.57 -64.04 -5.13
C ILE A 6 2.92 -62.82 -4.28
N LEU A 7 3.88 -61.99 -4.74
CA LEU A 7 4.17 -60.67 -4.17
C LEU A 7 3.09 -59.67 -4.68
N LEU A 8 2.16 -59.28 -3.82
CA LEU A 8 1.29 -58.17 -4.11
C LEU A 8 2.07 -56.85 -3.95
N PHE A 9 2.39 -56.22 -5.06
CA PHE A 9 2.84 -54.81 -5.08
C PHE A 9 1.63 -53.91 -4.94
N ALA A 10 1.44 -53.33 -3.74
CA ALA A 10 0.49 -52.22 -3.53
C ALA A 10 1.07 -50.94 -4.19
N LEU A 11 0.61 -50.61 -5.38
CA LEU A 11 0.86 -49.26 -5.95
C LEU A 11 0.13 -48.25 -5.10
N ALA A 12 0.85 -47.57 -4.19
CA ALA A 12 0.38 -46.36 -3.58
C ALA A 12 0.36 -45.25 -4.67
N THR A 13 -0.79 -45.03 -5.28
CA THR A 13 -1.02 -43.87 -6.12
C THR A 13 -1.05 -42.64 -5.20
N SER A 14 0.10 -42.02 -4.96
CA SER A 14 0.16 -40.68 -4.42
C SER A 14 -0.48 -39.74 -5.44
N SER A 15 -1.74 -39.41 -5.23
CA SER A 15 -2.39 -38.29 -5.93
C SER A 15 -1.57 -37.05 -5.59
N SER A 16 -0.68 -36.67 -6.49
CA SER A 16 -0.08 -35.33 -6.47
C SER A 16 -1.24 -34.36 -6.72
N LEU A 17 -1.88 -33.89 -5.67
CA LEU A 17 -2.78 -32.77 -5.76
C LEU A 17 -1.96 -31.60 -6.31
N GLY A 18 -2.16 -31.32 -7.60
CA GLY A 18 -1.46 -30.23 -8.26
C GLY A 18 -1.78 -28.91 -7.55
N GLN A 19 -0.75 -28.10 -7.32
CA GLN A 19 -0.94 -26.76 -6.76
C GLN A 19 -1.93 -25.96 -7.62
N GLN A 20 -2.85 -25.26 -6.97
CA GLN A 20 -3.90 -24.48 -7.62
C GLN A 20 -3.81 -23.00 -7.21
N ILE A 21 -4.31 -22.14 -8.08
CA ILE A 21 -4.36 -20.69 -7.84
C ILE A 21 -5.73 -20.34 -7.24
N PHE A 22 -5.71 -19.65 -6.11
CA PHE A 22 -6.88 -19.08 -5.44
C PHE A 22 -6.79 -17.56 -5.41
N LYS A 23 -7.90 -16.91 -5.76
CA LYS A 23 -7.94 -15.45 -5.91
C LYS A 23 -9.16 -14.87 -5.21
N LYS A 24 -8.95 -13.81 -4.41
CA LYS A 24 -10.04 -12.99 -3.86
C LYS A 24 -9.83 -11.53 -4.20
N LYS A 25 -10.95 -10.85 -4.51
CA LYS A 25 -11.00 -9.39 -4.72
C LYS A 25 -12.07 -8.81 -3.82
N GLN A 26 -11.78 -7.69 -3.20
CA GLN A 26 -12.77 -6.88 -2.48
C GLN A 26 -12.26 -5.43 -2.31
N ASN A 27 -13.16 -4.53 -1.90
CA ASN A 27 -12.76 -3.18 -1.53
C ASN A 27 -12.35 -3.16 -0.05
N LEU A 28 -11.10 -2.76 0.21
CA LEU A 28 -10.53 -2.52 1.53
C LEU A 28 -9.81 -1.17 1.49
N LEU A 29 -9.69 -0.48 2.61
CA LEU A 29 -9.03 0.84 2.65
C LEU A 29 -9.68 1.86 1.71
N GLY A 30 -10.97 1.69 1.41
CA GLY A 30 -11.66 2.51 0.41
C GLY A 30 -11.20 2.30 -1.04
N SER A 31 -10.48 1.21 -1.33
CA SER A 31 -9.83 0.96 -2.62
C SER A 31 -9.80 -0.53 -2.98
N PRO A 32 -9.54 -0.90 -4.27
CA PRO A 32 -9.45 -2.29 -4.67
C PRO A 32 -8.30 -3.02 -3.98
N PHE A 33 -8.60 -4.18 -3.43
CA PHE A 33 -7.64 -5.15 -2.90
C PHE A 33 -7.80 -6.47 -3.64
N GLU A 34 -6.68 -7.07 -4.01
CA GLU A 34 -6.64 -8.37 -4.64
C GLU A 34 -5.54 -9.23 -4.03
N ILE A 35 -5.87 -10.47 -3.68
CA ILE A 35 -4.92 -11.48 -3.24
C ILE A 35 -5.02 -12.72 -4.12
N THR A 36 -3.88 -13.20 -4.59
CA THR A 36 -3.73 -14.46 -5.32
C THR A 36 -2.71 -15.31 -4.60
N VAL A 37 -3.05 -16.55 -4.28
CA VAL A 37 -2.17 -17.51 -3.59
C VAL A 37 -2.16 -18.84 -4.30
N VAL A 38 -1.08 -19.58 -4.13
CA VAL A 38 -0.96 -20.97 -4.56
C VAL A 38 -1.15 -21.88 -3.35
N ALA A 39 -2.05 -22.84 -3.44
CA ALA A 39 -2.36 -23.79 -2.39
C ALA A 39 -2.64 -25.19 -2.94
N SER A 40 -2.64 -26.21 -2.08
CA SER A 40 -2.92 -27.61 -2.46
C SER A 40 -4.39 -27.88 -2.75
N ASP A 41 -5.27 -27.15 -2.08
CA ASP A 41 -6.73 -27.33 -2.16
C ASP A 41 -7.48 -26.04 -1.79
N SER A 42 -8.81 -26.07 -1.93
CA SER A 42 -9.68 -24.94 -1.68
C SER A 42 -9.76 -24.54 -0.21
N ILE A 43 -9.57 -25.47 0.72
CA ILE A 43 -9.60 -25.19 2.16
C ILE A 43 -8.39 -24.32 2.50
N GLN A 44 -7.19 -24.76 2.10
CA GLN A 44 -5.95 -24.03 2.32
C GLN A 44 -5.94 -22.68 1.59
N GLY A 45 -6.40 -22.66 0.32
CA GLY A 45 -6.49 -21.42 -0.47
C GLY A 45 -7.40 -20.38 0.17
N ASN A 46 -8.58 -20.81 0.67
CA ASN A 46 -9.48 -19.93 1.40
C ASN A 46 -8.86 -19.44 2.72
N GLN A 47 -8.21 -20.32 3.49
CA GLN A 47 -7.51 -19.92 4.73
C GLN A 47 -6.48 -18.82 4.47
N TYR A 48 -5.64 -18.97 3.45
CA TYR A 48 -4.64 -17.95 3.10
C TYR A 48 -5.27 -16.61 2.69
N THR A 49 -6.30 -16.66 1.85
CA THR A 49 -6.96 -15.42 1.42
C THR A 49 -7.72 -14.73 2.56
N ASP A 50 -8.31 -15.48 3.49
CA ASP A 50 -8.98 -14.93 4.67
C ASP A 50 -7.98 -14.33 5.66
N LEU A 51 -6.82 -14.96 5.88
CA LEU A 51 -5.73 -14.41 6.67
C LEU A 51 -5.22 -13.09 6.07
N ALA A 52 -5.03 -13.03 4.75
CA ALA A 52 -4.64 -11.79 4.08
C ALA A 52 -5.63 -10.65 4.33
N ILE A 53 -6.92 -10.92 4.17
CA ILE A 53 -8.00 -9.95 4.39
C ILE A 53 -8.05 -9.49 5.85
N ALA A 54 -7.90 -10.42 6.79
CA ALA A 54 -7.87 -10.11 8.22
C ALA A 54 -6.69 -9.19 8.56
N GLU A 55 -5.51 -9.46 8.00
CA GLU A 55 -4.32 -8.64 8.22
C GLU A 55 -4.47 -7.23 7.66
N VAL A 56 -5.02 -7.07 6.44
CA VAL A 56 -5.34 -5.75 5.88
C VAL A 56 -6.24 -4.96 6.83
N LYS A 57 -7.34 -5.57 7.30
CA LYS A 57 -8.27 -4.93 8.23
C LYS A 57 -7.62 -4.58 9.56
N ARG A 58 -6.75 -5.46 10.08
CA ARG A 58 -6.00 -5.21 11.31
C ARG A 58 -5.14 -3.96 11.17
N ILE A 59 -4.36 -3.86 10.09
CA ILE A 59 -3.49 -2.71 9.86
C ILE A 59 -4.32 -1.44 9.59
N GLU A 60 -5.39 -1.52 8.81
CA GLU A 60 -6.30 -0.39 8.59
C GLU A 60 -6.80 0.21 9.91
N ASN A 61 -7.20 -0.64 10.87
CA ASN A 61 -7.64 -0.22 12.19
C ASN A 61 -6.52 0.38 13.07
N LEU A 62 -5.26 0.23 12.68
CA LEU A 62 -4.13 0.89 13.35
C LEU A 62 -3.81 2.25 12.74
N ILE A 63 -3.77 2.33 11.39
CA ILE A 63 -3.10 3.44 10.68
C ILE A 63 -4.04 4.36 9.89
N SER A 64 -5.31 4.02 9.68
CA SER A 64 -6.23 4.87 8.92
C SER A 64 -6.45 6.20 9.63
N ASP A 65 -6.31 7.32 8.92
CA ASP A 65 -6.64 8.65 9.39
C ASP A 65 -8.12 9.02 9.17
N TRP A 66 -8.88 8.14 8.51
CA TRP A 66 -10.32 8.27 8.26
C TRP A 66 -11.19 7.63 9.34
N ILE A 67 -10.69 6.59 10.01
CA ILE A 67 -11.39 5.91 11.10
C ILE A 67 -11.05 6.61 12.43
N PRO A 68 -12.01 7.24 13.13
CA PRO A 68 -11.72 8.11 14.28
C PRO A 68 -11.05 7.41 15.47
N THR A 69 -11.18 6.09 15.57
CA THR A 69 -10.72 5.28 16.70
C THR A 69 -9.31 4.72 16.55
N THR A 70 -8.69 4.87 15.39
CA THR A 70 -7.33 4.36 15.12
C THR A 70 -6.27 5.11 15.94
N GLN A 71 -5.08 4.52 16.01
CA GLN A 71 -3.96 5.15 16.73
C GLN A 71 -3.49 6.42 16.02
N ILE A 72 -3.43 6.44 14.69
CA ILE A 72 -3.08 7.65 13.92
C ILE A 72 -4.13 8.76 14.11
N SER A 73 -5.43 8.41 14.11
CA SER A 73 -6.47 9.40 14.40
C SER A 73 -6.36 9.98 15.79
N LYS A 74 -6.00 9.17 16.80
CA LYS A 74 -5.73 9.66 18.17
C LYS A 74 -4.54 10.60 18.21
N VAL A 75 -3.45 10.31 17.48
CA VAL A 75 -2.31 11.21 17.34
C VAL A 75 -2.76 12.54 16.73
N ASN A 76 -3.55 12.50 15.65
CA ASN A 76 -4.08 13.67 14.98
C ASN A 76 -5.00 14.54 15.88
N GLN A 77 -5.84 13.91 16.69
CA GLN A 77 -6.73 14.57 17.64
C GLN A 77 -5.98 15.29 18.77
N ASN A 78 -4.76 14.81 19.10
CA ASN A 78 -3.93 15.35 20.17
C ASN A 78 -2.81 16.30 19.67
N ALA A 79 -2.86 16.70 18.39
CA ALA A 79 -1.91 17.63 17.82
C ALA A 79 -1.85 18.97 18.55
N GLY A 80 -0.67 19.37 19.02
CA GLY A 80 -0.45 20.56 19.83
C GLY A 80 -0.94 20.47 21.29
N ILE A 81 -1.34 19.27 21.75
CA ILE A 81 -1.88 19.06 23.10
C ILE A 81 -0.94 18.17 23.92
N THR A 82 -0.78 16.89 23.52
CA THR A 82 0.02 15.93 24.29
C THR A 82 0.57 14.82 23.39
N PRO A 83 1.73 14.22 23.75
CA PRO A 83 2.20 13.00 23.11
C PRO A 83 1.23 11.84 23.28
N VAL A 84 1.08 11.03 22.25
CA VAL A 84 0.21 9.85 22.25
C VAL A 84 1.06 8.59 22.17
N LYS A 85 0.86 7.68 23.13
CA LYS A 85 1.46 6.35 23.08
C LYS A 85 0.78 5.52 22.00
N VAL A 86 1.57 4.85 21.17
CA VAL A 86 1.11 3.98 20.10
C VAL A 86 1.80 2.62 20.18
N ASP A 87 1.27 1.64 19.46
CA ASP A 87 1.94 0.35 19.31
C ASP A 87 3.27 0.53 18.58
N LYS A 88 4.22 -0.34 18.91
CA LYS A 88 5.55 -0.31 18.28
C LYS A 88 5.47 -0.37 16.76
N GLU A 89 4.54 -1.15 16.22
CA GLU A 89 4.31 -1.26 14.77
C GLU A 89 3.95 0.09 14.12
N VAL A 90 3.06 0.84 14.75
CA VAL A 90 2.67 2.18 14.28
C VAL A 90 3.82 3.17 14.44
N TYR A 91 4.53 3.12 15.57
CA TYR A 91 5.69 3.94 15.82
C TYR A 91 6.77 3.73 14.75
N ASP A 92 7.15 2.49 14.49
CA ASP A 92 8.19 2.12 13.52
C ASP A 92 7.82 2.58 12.10
N LEU A 93 6.54 2.44 11.71
CA LEU A 93 6.06 2.92 10.41
C LEU A 93 6.15 4.44 10.29
N VAL A 94 5.75 5.19 11.33
CA VAL A 94 5.84 6.65 11.34
C VAL A 94 7.31 7.11 11.37
N GLU A 95 8.17 6.42 12.12
CA GLU A 95 9.60 6.70 12.13
C GLU A 95 10.23 6.49 10.75
N ARG A 96 9.93 5.36 10.10
CA ARG A 96 10.39 5.07 8.73
C ARG A 96 9.92 6.15 7.75
N ALA A 97 8.64 6.50 7.79
CA ALA A 97 8.08 7.53 6.94
C ALA A 97 8.71 8.90 7.17
N THR A 98 8.98 9.28 8.42
CA THR A 98 9.67 10.53 8.76
C THR A 98 11.13 10.54 8.27
N LYS A 99 11.83 9.40 8.31
CA LYS A 99 13.16 9.25 7.70
C LYS A 99 13.13 9.47 6.19
N ILE A 100 12.11 8.94 5.51
CA ILE A 100 11.91 9.16 4.06
C ILE A 100 11.58 10.63 3.78
N SER A 101 10.74 11.27 4.60
CA SER A 101 10.45 12.70 4.49
C SER A 101 11.74 13.56 4.58
N LYS A 102 12.62 13.21 5.50
CA LYS A 102 13.94 13.87 5.62
C LYS A 102 14.82 13.62 4.40
N LEU A 103 14.90 12.37 3.92
CA LEU A 103 15.72 11.98 2.76
C LEU A 103 15.28 12.71 1.48
N THR A 104 13.97 12.92 1.31
CA THR A 104 13.37 13.60 0.14
C THR A 104 13.25 15.11 0.33
N SER A 105 13.81 15.67 1.41
CA SER A 105 13.68 17.10 1.76
C SER A 105 12.21 17.57 1.74
N GLY A 106 11.31 16.73 2.24
CA GLY A 106 9.88 17.00 2.35
C GLY A 106 9.08 16.81 1.06
N ALA A 107 9.66 16.33 -0.05
CA ALA A 107 8.89 15.98 -1.24
C ALA A 107 7.92 14.83 -0.98
N PHE A 108 8.30 13.88 -0.13
CA PHE A 108 7.40 12.97 0.56
C PHE A 108 7.27 13.45 2.01
N ASP A 109 6.05 13.70 2.49
CA ASP A 109 5.81 14.14 3.87
C ASP A 109 4.48 13.59 4.38
N ILE A 110 4.52 12.73 5.39
CA ILE A 110 3.31 12.15 5.97
C ILE A 110 2.45 13.16 6.75
N SER A 111 2.98 14.35 7.04
CA SER A 111 2.18 15.44 7.60
C SER A 111 1.35 16.18 6.53
N TYR A 112 1.43 15.79 5.25
CA TYR A 112 0.64 16.37 4.16
C TYR A 112 -0.87 16.35 4.44
N ALA A 113 -1.36 15.42 5.25
CA ALA A 113 -2.75 15.36 5.69
C ALA A 113 -3.19 16.61 6.48
N SER A 114 -2.23 17.45 6.93
CA SER A 114 -2.46 18.76 7.54
C SER A 114 -2.85 19.83 6.53
N MET A 115 -2.64 19.56 5.23
CA MET A 115 -2.95 20.53 4.17
C MET A 115 -4.45 20.75 4.08
N ASP A 116 -4.86 22.00 3.91
CA ASP A 116 -6.26 22.33 3.62
C ASP A 116 -6.65 21.76 2.26
N LYS A 117 -7.82 21.08 2.19
CA LYS A 117 -8.32 20.42 0.96
C LYS A 117 -8.86 21.44 -0.04
N ILE A 118 -7.99 22.31 -0.56
CA ILE A 118 -8.36 23.34 -1.54
C ILE A 118 -8.40 22.80 -2.97
N TRP A 119 -7.74 21.68 -3.26
CA TRP A 119 -7.80 20.98 -4.53
C TRP A 119 -8.87 19.89 -4.47
N LYS A 120 -9.76 19.87 -5.47
CA LYS A 120 -10.81 18.85 -5.63
C LYS A 120 -10.65 18.20 -7.00
N PHE A 121 -10.48 16.87 -7.02
CA PHE A 121 -10.22 16.10 -8.25
C PHE A 121 -11.44 15.25 -8.65
N ASP A 122 -12.62 15.62 -8.20
CA ASP A 122 -13.93 14.99 -8.46
C ASP A 122 -14.73 15.65 -9.58
N GLY A 123 -14.14 16.62 -10.29
CA GLY A 123 -14.79 17.40 -11.33
C GLY A 123 -15.63 18.59 -10.84
N SER A 124 -15.77 18.78 -9.53
CA SER A 124 -16.55 19.89 -8.97
C SER A 124 -15.83 21.25 -9.02
N MET A 125 -14.51 21.25 -9.23
CA MET A 125 -13.67 22.44 -9.17
C MET A 125 -13.81 23.27 -10.45
N LYS A 126 -14.24 24.54 -10.32
CA LYS A 126 -14.48 25.45 -11.45
C LYS A 126 -13.36 26.46 -11.65
N GLU A 127 -12.65 26.79 -10.58
CA GLU A 127 -11.61 27.81 -10.58
C GLU A 127 -10.34 27.27 -9.89
N MET A 128 -9.20 27.78 -10.32
CA MET A 128 -7.91 27.48 -9.70
C MET A 128 -7.81 28.24 -8.37
N PRO A 129 -7.33 27.63 -7.26
CA PRO A 129 -7.10 28.36 -6.02
C PRO A 129 -6.10 29.49 -6.22
N SER A 130 -6.26 30.59 -5.47
CA SER A 130 -5.31 31.69 -5.53
C SER A 130 -3.93 31.27 -4.99
N PRO A 131 -2.84 31.92 -5.42
CA PRO A 131 -1.49 31.63 -4.88
C PRO A 131 -1.43 31.76 -3.37
N GLU A 132 -2.14 32.71 -2.78
CA GLU A 132 -2.23 32.94 -1.34
C GLU A 132 -2.92 31.76 -0.64
N ALA A 133 -4.04 31.27 -1.20
CA ALA A 133 -4.76 30.11 -0.67
C ALA A 133 -3.90 28.86 -0.74
N ILE A 134 -3.15 28.67 -1.84
CA ILE A 134 -2.24 27.54 -2.00
C ILE A 134 -1.14 27.61 -0.96
N LYS A 135 -0.48 28.74 -0.80
CA LYS A 135 0.58 28.93 0.22
C LYS A 135 0.06 28.68 1.63
N LYS A 136 -1.12 29.22 1.96
CA LYS A 136 -1.76 29.04 3.27
C LYS A 136 -2.12 27.57 3.53
N SER A 137 -2.51 26.83 2.52
CA SER A 137 -2.97 25.44 2.67
C SER A 137 -1.89 24.51 3.25
N VAL A 138 -0.60 24.82 3.07
CA VAL A 138 0.54 23.99 3.53
C VAL A 138 1.19 24.50 4.81
N GLU A 139 0.71 25.57 5.44
CA GLU A 139 1.33 26.17 6.64
C GLU A 139 1.51 25.20 7.81
N ARG A 140 0.64 24.18 7.90
CA ARG A 140 0.69 23.15 8.95
C ARG A 140 1.45 21.90 8.53
N VAL A 141 1.92 21.82 7.29
CA VAL A 141 2.72 20.70 6.78
C VAL A 141 4.18 20.89 7.21
N GLY A 142 4.81 19.81 7.63
CA GLY A 142 6.23 19.82 8.00
C GLY A 142 6.60 18.68 8.92
N TYR A 143 7.24 17.64 8.36
CA TYR A 143 7.69 16.46 9.09
C TYR A 143 8.62 16.79 10.27
N GLN A 144 9.29 17.95 10.26
CA GLN A 144 10.17 18.41 11.34
C GLN A 144 9.40 18.67 12.65
N ASN A 145 8.09 18.83 12.56
CA ASN A 145 7.20 19.03 13.71
C ASN A 145 6.60 17.71 14.24
N ILE A 146 7.01 16.56 13.70
CA ILE A 146 6.67 15.22 14.20
C ILE A 146 7.78 14.85 15.20
N ILE A 147 7.42 14.76 16.47
CA ILE A 147 8.36 14.42 17.56
C ILE A 147 8.12 12.98 17.96
N LEU A 148 9.16 12.17 17.86
CA LEU A 148 9.16 10.74 18.15
C LEU A 148 9.99 10.46 19.40
N ASN A 149 9.43 9.71 20.36
CA ASN A 149 10.16 9.21 21.52
C ASN A 149 10.14 7.67 21.49
N SER A 150 11.27 7.08 21.14
CA SER A 150 11.43 5.63 21.03
C SER A 150 11.37 4.89 22.38
N LYS A 151 11.74 5.56 23.48
CA LYS A 151 11.74 4.96 24.82
C LYS A 151 10.31 4.62 25.27
N ASP A 152 9.38 5.53 25.00
CA ASP A 152 7.98 5.41 25.46
C ASP A 152 7.03 5.04 24.31
N THR A 153 7.54 4.91 23.07
CA THR A 153 6.76 4.69 21.83
C THR A 153 5.66 5.75 21.66
N THR A 154 6.01 7.03 21.87
CA THR A 154 5.05 8.14 21.72
C THR A 154 5.31 8.95 20.47
N ILE A 155 4.24 9.47 19.89
CA ILE A 155 4.21 10.39 18.75
C ILE A 155 3.56 11.68 19.20
N PHE A 156 4.20 12.82 18.96
CA PHE A 156 3.65 14.13 19.23
C PHE A 156 3.75 15.03 17.99
N LEU A 157 2.64 15.64 17.63
CA LEU A 157 2.57 16.66 16.60
C LEU A 157 2.65 18.02 17.27
N LYS A 158 3.71 18.78 17.01
CA LYS A 158 4.02 20.01 17.72
C LYS A 158 2.97 21.10 17.57
N ASN A 159 2.39 21.23 16.37
CA ASN A 159 1.49 22.32 16.05
C ASN A 159 0.02 21.86 16.09
N LYS A 160 -0.84 22.67 16.68
CA LYS A 160 -2.29 22.44 16.71
C LYS A 160 -2.86 22.32 15.28
N GLY A 161 -3.67 21.29 15.05
CA GLY A 161 -4.31 21.04 13.76
C GLY A 161 -3.42 20.29 12.75
N MET A 162 -2.19 19.93 13.11
CA MET A 162 -1.40 18.98 12.31
C MET A 162 -2.11 17.64 12.24
N LYS A 163 -1.85 16.92 11.13
CA LYS A 163 -2.36 15.56 10.92
C LYS A 163 -1.30 14.72 10.21
N LEU A 164 -1.24 13.45 10.56
CA LEU A 164 -0.53 12.43 9.80
C LEU A 164 -1.51 11.72 8.88
N GLY A 165 -1.07 11.45 7.65
CA GLY A 165 -1.75 10.58 6.71
C GLY A 165 -0.74 9.59 6.12
N LEU A 166 -1.03 8.31 6.25
CA LEU A 166 -0.12 7.25 5.83
C LEU A 166 -0.46 6.68 4.45
N GLY A 167 -1.36 7.33 3.68
CA GLY A 167 -1.78 6.85 2.37
C GLY A 167 -0.64 6.64 1.37
N GLY A 168 0.42 7.45 1.42
CA GLY A 168 1.57 7.34 0.52
C GLY A 168 2.60 6.26 0.91
N ILE A 169 2.37 5.49 1.99
CA ILE A 169 3.25 4.39 2.40
C ILE A 169 2.45 3.18 2.89
N GLY A 170 1.20 3.40 3.29
CA GLY A 170 0.40 2.39 3.97
C GLY A 170 0.02 1.21 3.08
N GLN A 171 -0.23 1.44 1.79
CA GLN A 171 -0.62 0.38 0.86
C GLN A 171 0.53 -0.60 0.62
N GLY A 172 1.73 -0.10 0.31
CA GLY A 172 2.94 -0.92 0.18
C GLY A 172 3.30 -1.62 1.49
N TYR A 173 3.18 -0.92 2.64
CA TYR A 173 3.38 -1.53 3.95
C TYR A 173 2.43 -2.71 4.21
N ILE A 174 1.16 -2.57 3.88
CA ILE A 174 0.16 -3.64 4.00
C ILE A 174 0.53 -4.82 3.08
N ALA A 175 0.92 -4.54 1.84
CA ALA A 175 1.35 -5.58 0.90
C ALA A 175 2.54 -6.39 1.45
N ASP A 176 3.53 -5.72 2.04
CA ASP A 176 4.67 -6.36 2.69
C ASP A 176 4.25 -7.24 3.87
N LYS A 177 3.37 -6.71 4.75
CA LYS A 177 2.91 -7.45 5.94
C LYS A 177 2.08 -8.68 5.59
N VAL A 178 1.19 -8.56 4.61
CA VAL A 178 0.40 -9.70 4.11
C VAL A 178 1.31 -10.78 3.53
N LYS A 179 2.31 -10.42 2.71
CA LYS A 179 3.31 -11.37 2.18
C LYS A 179 4.02 -12.11 3.31
N VAL A 180 4.59 -11.38 4.28
CA VAL A 180 5.33 -11.96 5.41
C VAL A 180 4.43 -12.92 6.20
N LEU A 181 3.22 -12.49 6.56
CA LEU A 181 2.26 -13.33 7.29
C LEU A 181 1.96 -14.62 6.53
N LEU A 182 1.67 -14.53 5.23
CA LEU A 182 1.32 -15.71 4.44
C LEU A 182 2.51 -16.67 4.29
N GLN A 183 3.73 -16.14 4.13
CA GLN A 183 4.96 -16.96 4.10
C GLN A 183 5.17 -17.69 5.44
N GLU A 184 4.99 -17.02 6.57
CA GLU A 184 5.05 -17.63 7.92
C GLU A 184 3.99 -18.71 8.12
N LYS A 185 2.83 -18.58 7.47
CA LYS A 185 1.76 -19.60 7.48
C LYS A 185 1.98 -20.72 6.44
N GLY A 186 3.12 -20.70 5.75
CA GLY A 186 3.51 -21.77 4.80
C GLY A 186 3.02 -21.56 3.37
N CYS A 187 2.43 -20.42 3.04
CA CYS A 187 2.08 -20.08 1.65
C CYS A 187 3.36 -19.83 0.83
N LYS A 188 3.66 -20.75 -0.08
CA LYS A 188 4.91 -20.74 -0.85
C LYS A 188 4.95 -19.73 -1.99
N SER A 189 3.77 -19.29 -2.48
CA SER A 189 3.70 -18.42 -3.65
C SER A 189 2.41 -17.62 -3.67
N GLY A 190 2.52 -16.36 -4.13
CA GLY A 190 1.36 -15.48 -4.29
C GLY A 190 1.71 -14.09 -4.81
N ILE A 191 0.64 -13.34 -5.03
CA ILE A 191 0.64 -11.90 -5.33
C ILE A 191 -0.35 -11.22 -4.41
N VAL A 192 0.04 -10.15 -3.78
CA VAL A 192 -0.85 -9.20 -3.11
C VAL A 192 -0.83 -7.88 -3.87
N ASN A 193 -2.00 -7.33 -4.15
CA ASN A 193 -2.18 -6.04 -4.83
C ASN A 193 -3.10 -5.16 -3.98
N VAL A 194 -2.57 -4.07 -3.46
CA VAL A 194 -3.27 -3.07 -2.67
C VAL A 194 -3.34 -1.79 -3.50
N SER A 195 -4.38 -1.68 -4.33
CA SER A 195 -4.61 -0.50 -5.20
C SER A 195 -3.47 -0.13 -6.14
N GLY A 196 -2.70 -1.10 -6.60
CA GLY A 196 -1.57 -0.86 -7.49
C GLY A 196 -0.20 -1.07 -6.83
N ASP A 197 -0.13 -1.06 -5.50
CA ASP A 197 1.06 -1.48 -4.74
C ASP A 197 1.08 -3.01 -4.68
N ILE A 198 1.99 -3.61 -5.39
CA ILE A 198 2.05 -5.06 -5.61
C ILE A 198 3.28 -5.63 -4.93
N ASN A 199 3.12 -6.75 -4.22
CA ASN A 199 4.22 -7.56 -3.77
C ASN A 199 4.02 -9.02 -4.19
N THR A 200 5.10 -9.70 -4.58
CA THR A 200 5.06 -11.08 -5.07
C THR A 200 6.06 -11.96 -4.32
N TRP A 201 5.77 -13.25 -4.27
CA TRP A 201 6.72 -14.27 -3.79
C TRP A 201 6.47 -15.61 -4.48
N GLY A 202 7.52 -16.42 -4.58
CA GLY A 202 7.45 -17.73 -5.22
C GLY A 202 7.09 -17.65 -6.71
N LYS A 203 6.63 -18.78 -7.25
CA LYS A 203 6.28 -18.94 -8.67
C LYS A 203 4.87 -19.47 -8.83
N GLN A 204 4.32 -19.32 -10.03
CA GLN A 204 3.07 -19.95 -10.42
C GLN A 204 3.18 -21.48 -10.40
N PRO A 205 2.06 -22.23 -10.35
CA PRO A 205 2.08 -23.70 -10.43
C PRO A 205 2.75 -24.25 -11.71
N SER A 206 2.77 -23.46 -12.79
CA SER A 206 3.50 -23.77 -14.03
C SER A 206 5.04 -23.70 -13.89
N GLY A 207 5.56 -23.14 -12.79
CA GLY A 207 6.98 -22.84 -12.60
C GLY A 207 7.41 -21.47 -13.12
N GLU A 208 6.53 -20.74 -13.78
CA GLU A 208 6.79 -19.39 -14.29
C GLU A 208 6.76 -18.35 -13.17
N LEU A 209 7.45 -17.22 -13.40
CA LEU A 209 7.37 -16.05 -12.53
C LEU A 209 5.99 -15.39 -12.63
N TRP A 210 5.62 -14.69 -11.58
CA TRP A 210 4.49 -13.76 -11.65
C TRP A 210 4.82 -12.61 -12.59
N THR A 211 3.81 -12.06 -13.26
CA THR A 211 4.00 -10.92 -14.18
C THR A 211 3.08 -9.77 -13.81
N VAL A 212 3.58 -8.55 -13.98
CA VAL A 212 2.79 -7.33 -13.82
C VAL A 212 2.83 -6.50 -15.11
N GLY A 213 1.66 -5.99 -15.50
CA GLY A 213 1.54 -5.06 -16.62
C GLY A 213 1.53 -3.61 -16.12
N ILE A 214 2.41 -2.78 -16.64
CA ILE A 214 2.38 -1.34 -16.40
C ILE A 214 1.43 -0.71 -17.42
N VAL A 215 0.43 0.01 -16.92
CA VAL A 215 -0.58 0.67 -17.76
C VAL A 215 0.06 1.80 -18.55
N ASN A 216 -0.32 1.92 -19.84
CA ASN A 216 0.11 3.05 -20.66
C ASN A 216 -0.62 4.34 -20.20
N PRO A 217 0.10 5.35 -19.68
CA PRO A 217 -0.52 6.56 -19.15
C PRO A 217 -1.23 7.41 -20.22
N MET A 218 -0.90 7.20 -21.50
CA MET A 218 -1.54 7.88 -22.64
C MET A 218 -2.75 7.09 -23.17
N ASN A 219 -2.88 5.81 -22.82
CA ASN A 219 -4.02 4.96 -23.21
C ASN A 219 -4.24 3.86 -22.17
N LYS A 220 -5.11 4.13 -21.21
CA LYS A 220 -5.37 3.24 -20.06
C LYS A 220 -5.86 1.83 -20.43
N ASN A 221 -6.34 1.64 -21.65
CA ASN A 221 -6.78 0.34 -22.14
C ASN A 221 -5.63 -0.52 -22.72
N LYS A 222 -4.41 0.00 -22.71
CA LYS A 222 -3.23 -0.70 -23.20
C LYS A 222 -2.17 -0.84 -22.10
N VAL A 223 -1.50 -1.97 -22.11
CA VAL A 223 -0.30 -2.20 -21.32
C VAL A 223 0.87 -1.54 -22.05
N PHE A 224 1.68 -0.78 -21.32
CA PHE A 224 2.92 -0.18 -21.81
C PHE A 224 4.02 -1.22 -21.90
N ALA A 225 4.19 -1.99 -20.83
CA ALA A 225 5.17 -3.07 -20.72
C ALA A 225 4.75 -4.09 -19.68
N THR A 226 5.20 -5.33 -19.82
CA THR A 226 4.98 -6.42 -18.86
C THR A 226 6.33 -6.87 -18.29
N PHE A 227 6.41 -7.02 -16.97
CA PHE A 227 7.63 -7.40 -16.26
C PHE A 227 7.41 -8.67 -15.44
N PRO A 228 8.34 -9.65 -15.54
CA PRO A 228 8.35 -10.76 -14.59
C PRO A 228 8.84 -10.29 -13.22
N LEU A 229 8.22 -10.79 -12.16
CA LEU A 229 8.55 -10.46 -10.77
C LEU A 229 9.08 -11.68 -10.04
N ASP A 230 10.28 -11.58 -9.51
CA ASP A 230 10.92 -12.62 -8.68
C ASP A 230 11.10 -12.09 -7.26
N ASN A 231 10.19 -12.47 -6.36
CA ASN A 231 10.17 -11.98 -4.97
C ASN A 231 10.32 -10.44 -4.87
N SER A 232 9.62 -9.75 -5.73
CA SER A 232 9.77 -8.31 -5.95
C SER A 232 8.47 -7.59 -5.68
N ALA A 233 8.60 -6.31 -5.30
CA ALA A 233 7.49 -5.38 -5.22
C ALA A 233 7.54 -4.39 -6.39
N VAL A 234 6.36 -3.87 -6.76
CA VAL A 234 6.22 -2.77 -7.70
C VAL A 234 5.12 -1.83 -7.26
N GLU A 235 5.40 -0.55 -7.32
CA GLU A 235 4.46 0.54 -7.08
C GLU A 235 4.44 1.45 -8.30
N THR A 236 3.25 1.95 -8.67
CA THR A 236 3.11 2.90 -9.79
C THR A 236 2.28 4.09 -9.36
N SER A 237 2.90 5.27 -9.36
CA SER A 237 2.23 6.55 -9.18
C SER A 237 2.01 7.24 -10.52
N GLY A 238 0.77 7.70 -10.78
CA GLY A 238 0.43 8.32 -12.06
C GLY A 238 -0.40 9.59 -11.92
N SER A 239 0.05 10.68 -12.56
CA SER A 239 -0.66 11.96 -12.59
C SER A 239 -1.90 11.96 -13.48
N TYR A 240 -2.10 10.89 -14.25
CA TYR A 240 -3.21 10.70 -15.20
C TYR A 240 -4.48 10.10 -14.57
N GLU A 241 -4.41 9.61 -13.34
CA GLU A 241 -5.54 8.97 -12.67
C GLU A 241 -6.60 9.97 -12.23
N LYS A 242 -6.19 10.99 -11.48
CA LYS A 242 -7.07 12.05 -10.98
C LYS A 242 -6.40 13.41 -11.24
N PHE A 243 -7.08 14.30 -11.96
CA PHE A 243 -6.59 15.63 -12.28
C PHE A 243 -7.75 16.60 -12.54
N VAL A 244 -7.43 17.89 -12.48
CA VAL A 244 -8.29 18.98 -12.98
C VAL A 244 -7.55 19.73 -14.09
N THR A 245 -8.30 20.39 -14.95
CA THR A 245 -7.71 21.16 -16.07
C THR A 245 -8.14 22.63 -16.00
N PHE A 246 -7.17 23.54 -15.99
CA PHE A 246 -7.39 24.98 -16.08
C PHE A 246 -6.52 25.54 -17.22
N ASN A 247 -7.13 26.32 -18.11
CA ASN A 247 -6.43 26.94 -19.25
C ASN A 247 -5.59 25.95 -20.07
N GLY A 248 -6.12 24.73 -20.31
CA GLY A 248 -5.43 23.68 -21.06
C GLY A 248 -4.31 22.96 -20.30
N LYS A 249 -3.96 23.36 -19.08
CA LYS A 249 -2.95 22.73 -18.24
C LYS A 249 -3.60 21.78 -17.24
N ARG A 250 -3.05 20.56 -17.12
CA ARG A 250 -3.47 19.54 -16.16
C ARG A 250 -2.76 19.75 -14.81
N TYR A 251 -3.53 19.59 -13.74
CA TYR A 251 -3.09 19.62 -12.35
C TYR A 251 -3.49 18.31 -11.69
N SER A 252 -2.52 17.48 -11.33
CA SER A 252 -2.76 16.14 -10.80
C SER A 252 -3.09 16.15 -9.29
N HIS A 253 -3.62 15.05 -8.80
CA HIS A 253 -3.85 14.84 -7.37
C HIS A 253 -2.57 14.61 -6.55
N ILE A 254 -1.42 14.44 -7.22
CA ILE A 254 -0.12 14.34 -6.57
C ILE A 254 0.36 15.76 -6.31
N ILE A 255 0.35 16.18 -5.07
CA ILE A 255 0.67 17.55 -4.65
C ILE A 255 2.03 17.52 -3.96
N ASP A 256 2.90 18.49 -4.30
CA ASP A 256 4.14 18.74 -3.57
C ASP A 256 3.78 19.39 -2.21
N PRO A 257 4.03 18.69 -1.08
CA PRO A 257 3.64 19.18 0.23
C PRO A 257 4.41 20.44 0.65
N ARG A 258 5.51 20.77 0.00
CA ARG A 258 6.33 21.95 0.29
C ARG A 258 5.73 23.22 -0.29
N THR A 259 4.99 23.10 -1.38
CA THR A 259 4.49 24.24 -2.13
C THR A 259 2.97 24.32 -2.20
N GLY A 260 2.29 23.18 -2.01
CA GLY A 260 0.83 23.06 -2.17
C GLY A 260 0.38 22.98 -3.64
N TYR A 261 1.31 23.03 -4.59
CA TYR A 261 0.98 22.86 -6.01
C TYR A 261 1.04 21.39 -6.43
N PRO A 262 0.14 20.96 -7.33
CA PRO A 262 0.26 19.68 -8.01
C PRO A 262 1.59 19.53 -8.74
N ALA A 263 2.23 18.37 -8.60
CA ALA A 263 3.44 18.01 -9.31
C ALA A 263 3.21 17.99 -10.82
N SER A 264 4.24 18.34 -11.58
CA SER A 264 4.18 18.42 -13.04
C SER A 264 5.46 17.88 -13.68
N GLY A 265 5.41 17.61 -14.98
CA GLY A 265 6.57 17.15 -15.78
C GLY A 265 6.64 15.64 -15.93
N ILE A 266 6.27 14.86 -14.90
CA ILE A 266 6.26 13.40 -14.96
C ILE A 266 4.80 12.91 -14.97
N VAL A 267 4.50 11.99 -15.89
CA VAL A 267 3.14 11.44 -16.05
C VAL A 267 2.96 10.18 -15.23
N SER A 268 3.95 9.32 -15.17
CA SER A 268 3.93 8.06 -14.42
C SER A 268 5.33 7.67 -13.97
N VAL A 269 5.43 7.08 -12.80
CA VAL A 269 6.65 6.50 -12.24
C VAL A 269 6.31 5.12 -11.71
N SER A 270 7.04 4.10 -12.16
CA SER A 270 6.97 2.76 -11.58
C SER A 270 8.31 2.43 -10.92
N VAL A 271 8.26 2.01 -9.67
CA VAL A 271 9.43 1.63 -8.89
C VAL A 271 9.36 0.14 -8.60
N PHE A 272 10.44 -0.56 -8.92
CA PHE A 272 10.62 -1.98 -8.62
C PHE A 272 11.64 -2.14 -7.50
N SER A 273 11.35 -3.01 -6.54
CA SER A 273 12.27 -3.35 -5.44
C SER A 273 12.26 -4.86 -5.18
N LYS A 274 13.36 -5.37 -4.62
CA LYS A 274 13.46 -6.74 -4.10
C LYS A 274 13.09 -6.80 -2.62
#